data_1bc33edeb7a012527d91a9a337d88fc9
#
_entry.id   1bc33edeb7a012527d91a9a337d88fc9
#
_cell.length_a   1.000
_cell.length_b   1.000
_cell.length_c   1.000
_cell.angle_alpha   90.00
_cell.angle_beta   90.00
_cell.angle_gamma   90.00
#
_symmetry.space_group_name_H-M   'P 1'
#
loop_
_entity.id
_entity.type
_entity.pdbx_description
1 polymer ?
#
loop_
_entity_poly.entity_id
_entity_poly.type
_entity_poly.pdbx_seq_one_letter_code
_entity_poly.pdbx_strand_id
1 'polypeptide(L)'
;GRNGVQAKLNGHLQKVKMNSDARMNLQQQMRQTGNEEVLDGLRKENEQLWKQGNDLLLEMVADFRNTDIAAILVQDNMWTLGYDFKVFTRAIEAMGNGPVSEVKEKVMEKYEEACSKQLTGKAPDFTLPDAKGKKVKLSDYKGTYLLIDFWASWCQPCRVKIRKLKKHYSRLQELG
;
A
#
# COMPACT_ATOMS: atom_id res chain seq x y z
N GLY A 1 20.41 -13.68 -25.57
CA GLY A 1 20.72 -12.48 -26.36
C GLY A 1 19.67 -11.37 -26.16
N ARG A 2 19.93 -10.14 -26.60
CA ARG A 2 19.04 -8.96 -26.41
C ARG A 2 17.57 -9.22 -26.79
N ASN A 3 17.34 -9.96 -27.89
CA ASN A 3 15.98 -10.27 -28.36
C ASN A 3 15.16 -11.13 -27.36
N GLY A 4 15.82 -12.05 -26.64
CA GLY A 4 15.14 -12.87 -25.64
C GLY A 4 14.74 -12.07 -24.39
N VAL A 5 15.61 -11.16 -23.93
CA VAL A 5 15.32 -10.26 -22.80
C VAL A 5 14.14 -9.34 -23.15
N GLN A 6 14.17 -8.74 -24.35
CA GLN A 6 13.11 -7.85 -24.82
C GLN A 6 11.76 -8.59 -24.96
N ALA A 7 11.76 -9.80 -25.51
CA ALA A 7 10.55 -10.61 -25.64
C ALA A 7 9.95 -10.97 -24.27
N LYS A 8 10.81 -11.35 -23.32
CA LYS A 8 10.38 -11.67 -21.96
C LYS A 8 9.78 -10.44 -21.26
N LEU A 9 10.45 -9.30 -21.35
CA LEU A 9 9.96 -8.04 -20.78
C LEU A 9 8.61 -7.63 -21.40
N ASN A 10 8.48 -7.71 -22.72
CA ASN A 10 7.23 -7.40 -23.40
C ASN A 10 6.07 -8.31 -22.97
N GLY A 11 6.32 -9.60 -22.73
CA GLY A 11 5.34 -10.54 -22.22
C GLY A 11 4.82 -10.15 -20.81
N HIS A 12 5.73 -9.74 -19.92
CA HIS A 12 5.33 -9.25 -18.59
C HIS A 12 4.56 -7.93 -18.66
N LEU A 13 5.03 -6.96 -19.46
CA LEU A 13 4.36 -5.67 -19.63
C LEU A 13 2.94 -5.83 -20.17
N GLN A 14 2.71 -6.78 -21.08
CA GLN A 14 1.37 -7.09 -21.57
C GLN A 14 0.45 -7.60 -20.44
N LYS A 15 0.92 -8.52 -19.60
CA LYS A 15 0.15 -9.03 -18.44
C LYS A 15 -0.18 -7.91 -17.45
N VAL A 16 0.80 -7.07 -17.12
CA VAL A 16 0.64 -5.92 -16.21
C VAL A 16 -0.37 -4.93 -16.78
N LYS A 17 -0.31 -4.65 -18.08
CA LYS A 17 -1.28 -3.78 -18.76
C LYS A 17 -2.70 -4.33 -18.66
N MET A 18 -2.91 -5.61 -18.98
CA MET A 18 -4.23 -6.25 -18.86
C MET A 18 -4.81 -6.16 -17.44
N ASN A 19 -3.99 -6.40 -16.42
CA ASN A 19 -4.40 -6.26 -15.02
C ASN A 19 -4.77 -4.81 -14.67
N SER A 20 -3.96 -3.84 -15.13
CA SER A 20 -4.22 -2.41 -14.93
C SER A 20 -5.52 -1.96 -15.60
N ASP A 21 -5.76 -2.38 -16.84
CA ASP A 21 -6.98 -2.06 -17.59
C ASP A 21 -8.23 -2.65 -16.90
N ALA A 22 -8.15 -3.88 -16.39
CA ALA A 22 -9.22 -4.51 -15.63
C ALA A 22 -9.52 -3.71 -14.34
N ARG A 23 -8.49 -3.25 -13.61
CA ARG A 23 -8.66 -2.44 -12.40
C ARG A 23 -9.27 -1.07 -12.70
N MET A 24 -8.87 -0.41 -13.78
CA MET A 24 -9.48 0.86 -14.20
C MET A 24 -10.96 0.69 -14.52
N ASN A 25 -11.34 -0.38 -15.22
CA ASN A 25 -12.74 -0.70 -15.51
C ASN A 25 -13.56 -0.89 -14.22
N LEU A 26 -13.05 -1.69 -13.27
CA LEU A 26 -13.70 -1.86 -11.97
C LEU A 26 -13.87 -0.54 -11.21
N GLN A 27 -12.84 0.30 -11.19
CA GLN A 27 -12.93 1.60 -10.54
C GLN A 27 -13.99 2.50 -11.18
N GLN A 28 -14.15 2.43 -12.50
CA GLN A 28 -15.22 3.15 -13.21
C GLN A 28 -16.60 2.62 -12.78
N GLN A 29 -16.80 1.31 -12.73
CA GLN A 29 -18.05 0.70 -12.26
C GLN A 29 -18.36 1.09 -10.82
N MET A 30 -17.36 1.09 -9.92
CA MET A 30 -17.50 1.51 -8.52
C MET A 30 -17.95 2.98 -8.39
N ARG A 31 -17.57 3.86 -9.33
CA ARG A 31 -18.00 5.28 -9.33
C ARG A 31 -19.44 5.45 -9.83
N GLN A 32 -19.94 4.52 -10.63
CA GLN A 32 -21.24 4.61 -11.27
C GLN A 32 -22.37 3.96 -10.45
N THR A 33 -22.03 3.04 -9.56
CA THR A 33 -23.04 2.36 -8.74
C THR A 33 -23.25 3.06 -7.40
N GLY A 34 -24.52 3.18 -6.99
CA GLY A 34 -24.92 3.62 -5.64
C GLY A 34 -25.32 2.44 -4.73
N ASN A 35 -25.30 1.21 -5.22
CA ASN A 35 -25.69 0.02 -4.48
C ASN A 35 -24.49 -0.50 -3.64
N GLU A 36 -24.64 -0.54 -2.32
CA GLU A 36 -23.55 -0.95 -1.39
C GLU A 36 -23.18 -2.44 -1.53
N GLU A 37 -24.12 -3.32 -1.84
CA GLU A 37 -23.84 -4.74 -2.04
C GLU A 37 -23.01 -4.98 -3.30
N VAL A 38 -23.32 -4.26 -4.38
CA VAL A 38 -22.53 -4.26 -5.62
C VAL A 38 -21.15 -3.68 -5.37
N LEU A 39 -21.06 -2.58 -4.63
CA LEU A 39 -19.78 -1.96 -4.25
C LEU A 39 -18.88 -2.92 -3.47
N ASP A 40 -19.43 -3.71 -2.57
CA ASP A 40 -18.66 -4.69 -1.78
C ASP A 40 -18.10 -5.81 -2.65
N GLY A 41 -18.88 -6.28 -3.62
CA GLY A 41 -18.42 -7.25 -4.64
C GLY A 41 -17.25 -6.68 -5.45
N LEU A 42 -17.42 -5.47 -6.00
CA LEU A 42 -16.40 -4.79 -6.80
C LEU A 42 -15.13 -4.47 -6.00
N ARG A 43 -15.25 -4.15 -4.71
CA ARG A 43 -14.08 -3.93 -3.82
C ARG A 43 -13.26 -5.20 -3.65
N LYS A 44 -13.92 -6.35 -3.42
CA LYS A 44 -13.25 -7.66 -3.30
C LYS A 44 -12.54 -8.05 -4.59
N GLU A 45 -13.19 -7.84 -5.73
CA GLU A 45 -12.57 -8.10 -7.04
C GLU A 45 -11.37 -7.17 -7.29
N ASN A 46 -11.49 -5.88 -6.97
CA ASN A 46 -10.36 -4.95 -7.08
C ASN A 46 -9.20 -5.32 -6.16
N GLU A 47 -9.46 -5.84 -4.96
CA GLU A 47 -8.42 -6.35 -4.06
C GLU A 47 -7.71 -7.58 -4.65
N GLN A 48 -8.44 -8.48 -5.27
CA GLN A 48 -7.85 -9.65 -5.96
C GLN A 48 -6.96 -9.22 -7.12
N LEU A 49 -7.43 -8.30 -7.96
CA LEU A 49 -6.63 -7.74 -9.06
C LEU A 49 -5.40 -6.98 -8.56
N TRP A 50 -5.50 -6.31 -7.40
CA TRP A 50 -4.35 -5.68 -6.76
C TRP A 50 -3.28 -6.71 -6.36
N LYS A 51 -3.69 -7.80 -5.74
CA LYS A 51 -2.77 -8.91 -5.38
C LYS A 51 -2.13 -9.52 -6.62
N GLN A 52 -2.92 -9.80 -7.66
CA GLN A 52 -2.41 -10.31 -8.93
C GLN A 52 -1.39 -9.35 -9.58
N GLY A 53 -1.65 -8.05 -9.55
CA GLY A 53 -0.73 -7.04 -10.05
C GLY A 53 0.61 -7.04 -9.31
N ASN A 54 0.58 -7.16 -7.98
CA ASN A 54 1.77 -7.28 -7.16
C ASN A 54 2.55 -8.58 -7.47
N ASP A 55 1.86 -9.72 -7.62
CA ASP A 55 2.52 -10.98 -7.94
C ASP A 55 3.14 -10.96 -9.34
N LEU A 56 2.49 -10.36 -10.33
CA LEU A 56 3.06 -10.13 -11.67
C LEU A 56 4.31 -9.25 -11.61
N LEU A 57 4.31 -8.20 -10.80
CA LEU A 57 5.49 -7.36 -10.60
C LEU A 57 6.64 -8.16 -9.98
N LEU A 58 6.37 -8.93 -8.93
CA LEU A 58 7.38 -9.75 -8.25
C LEU A 58 7.95 -10.83 -9.19
N GLU A 59 7.11 -11.48 -9.99
CA GLU A 59 7.53 -12.43 -11.03
C GLU A 59 8.46 -11.74 -12.03
N MET A 60 8.08 -10.55 -12.51
CA MET A 60 8.89 -9.78 -13.45
C MET A 60 10.24 -9.37 -12.85
N VAL A 61 10.26 -8.88 -11.62
CA VAL A 61 11.52 -8.53 -10.91
C VAL A 61 12.41 -9.77 -10.74
N ALA A 62 11.84 -10.91 -10.32
CA ALA A 62 12.57 -12.17 -10.12
C ALA A 62 13.17 -12.70 -11.43
N ASP A 63 12.46 -12.54 -12.53
CA ASP A 63 12.92 -12.98 -13.86
C ASP A 63 14.16 -12.22 -14.36
N PHE A 64 14.36 -11.01 -13.85
CA PHE A 64 15.55 -10.19 -14.14
C PHE A 64 16.47 -10.05 -12.91
N ARG A 65 16.35 -10.99 -11.96
CA ARG A 65 17.17 -11.04 -10.75
C ARG A 65 18.65 -10.79 -11.00
N ASN A 66 19.28 -10.04 -10.11
CA ASN A 66 20.70 -9.69 -10.16
C ASN A 66 21.10 -8.82 -11.36
N THR A 67 20.16 -8.06 -11.92
CA THR A 67 20.43 -7.13 -13.01
C THR A 67 19.88 -5.74 -12.68
N ASP A 68 20.37 -4.71 -13.39
CA ASP A 68 19.83 -3.35 -13.30
C ASP A 68 18.36 -3.26 -13.72
N ILE A 69 17.91 -4.16 -14.60
CA ILE A 69 16.49 -4.21 -15.01
C ILE A 69 15.61 -4.47 -13.78
N ALA A 70 16.00 -5.39 -12.89
CA ALA A 70 15.25 -5.66 -11.67
C ALA A 70 15.19 -4.42 -10.77
N ALA A 71 16.29 -3.69 -10.61
CA ALA A 71 16.32 -2.45 -9.82
C ALA A 71 15.45 -1.35 -10.44
N ILE A 72 15.47 -1.18 -11.76
CA ILE A 72 14.60 -0.23 -12.48
C ILE A 72 13.13 -0.58 -12.28
N LEU A 73 12.77 -1.86 -12.41
CA LEU A 73 11.40 -2.32 -12.20
C LEU A 73 10.89 -2.01 -10.78
N VAL A 74 11.73 -2.20 -9.77
CA VAL A 74 11.40 -1.82 -8.38
C VAL A 74 11.28 -0.31 -8.26
N GLN A 75 12.22 0.47 -8.81
CA GLN A 75 12.20 1.93 -8.77
C GLN A 75 10.93 2.51 -9.40
N ASP A 76 10.56 2.04 -10.58
CA ASP A 76 9.39 2.54 -11.32
C ASP A 76 8.07 2.22 -10.62
N ASN A 77 8.07 1.20 -9.75
CA ASN A 77 6.90 0.78 -9.00
C ASN A 77 6.94 1.17 -7.50
N MET A 78 7.89 2.00 -7.07
CA MET A 78 8.05 2.38 -5.66
C MET A 78 6.79 3.01 -5.06
N TRP A 79 6.03 3.79 -5.83
CA TRP A 79 4.75 4.33 -5.36
C TRP A 79 3.78 3.22 -4.96
N THR A 80 3.63 2.21 -5.79
CA THR A 80 2.76 1.05 -5.53
C THR A 80 3.28 0.20 -4.36
N LEU A 81 4.58 -0.07 -4.33
CA LEU A 81 5.24 -0.87 -3.30
C LEU A 81 5.22 -0.18 -1.94
N GLY A 82 5.25 1.14 -1.88
CA GLY A 82 5.21 1.91 -0.64
C GLY A 82 3.90 1.77 0.15
N TYR A 83 2.80 1.34 -0.48
CA TYR A 83 1.54 1.07 0.20
C TYR A 83 1.51 -0.27 0.94
N ASP A 84 2.34 -1.23 0.55
CA ASP A 84 2.44 -2.54 1.20
C ASP A 84 3.91 -2.90 1.43
N PHE A 85 4.35 -2.63 2.65
CA PHE A 85 5.74 -2.88 3.04
C PHE A 85 6.15 -4.35 2.87
N LYS A 86 5.23 -5.32 3.04
CA LYS A 86 5.53 -6.74 2.82
C LYS A 86 5.82 -7.03 1.34
N VAL A 87 5.05 -6.41 0.44
CA VAL A 87 5.28 -6.53 -1.00
C VAL A 87 6.59 -5.84 -1.37
N PHE A 88 6.90 -4.69 -0.79
CA PHE A 88 8.17 -4.01 -1.02
C PHE A 88 9.36 -4.89 -0.59
N THR A 89 9.32 -5.48 0.60
CA THR A 89 10.35 -6.41 1.08
C THR A 89 10.54 -7.58 0.10
N ARG A 90 9.46 -8.21 -0.35
CA ARG A 90 9.51 -9.29 -1.34
C ARG A 90 10.12 -8.82 -2.67
N ALA A 91 9.86 -7.59 -3.09
CA ALA A 91 10.45 -7.03 -4.31
C ALA A 91 11.97 -6.83 -4.17
N ILE A 92 12.46 -6.36 -3.00
CA ILE A 92 13.89 -6.28 -2.70
C ILE A 92 14.55 -7.66 -2.71
N GLU A 93 13.93 -8.66 -2.09
CA GLU A 93 14.40 -10.03 -2.10
C GLU A 93 14.44 -10.63 -3.51
N ALA A 94 13.40 -10.39 -4.30
CA ALA A 94 13.31 -10.83 -5.70
C ALA A 94 14.38 -10.17 -6.59
N MET A 95 14.67 -8.88 -6.38
CA MET A 95 15.70 -8.12 -7.09
C MET A 95 17.09 -8.74 -6.93
N GLY A 96 17.42 -9.28 -5.76
CA GLY A 96 18.66 -9.97 -5.46
C GLY A 96 19.87 -9.03 -5.33
N ASN A 97 21.06 -9.66 -5.34
CA ASN A 97 22.34 -9.01 -5.03
C ASN A 97 23.18 -8.72 -6.30
N GLY A 98 22.54 -8.29 -7.38
CA GLY A 98 23.23 -7.87 -8.60
C GLY A 98 24.20 -6.71 -8.43
N PRO A 99 24.86 -6.27 -9.51
CA PRO A 99 25.85 -5.18 -9.44
C PRO A 99 25.28 -3.96 -8.72
N VAL A 100 26.17 -3.24 -8.03
CA VAL A 100 25.82 -1.95 -7.44
C VAL A 100 25.73 -0.93 -8.57
N SER A 101 24.54 -0.35 -8.72
CA SER A 101 24.27 0.73 -9.68
C SER A 101 23.57 1.87 -8.96
N GLU A 102 23.64 3.07 -9.50
CA GLU A 102 22.96 4.25 -8.95
C GLU A 102 21.46 4.01 -8.73
N VAL A 103 20.84 3.25 -9.64
CA VAL A 103 19.42 2.89 -9.51
C VAL A 103 19.20 1.99 -8.30
N LYS A 104 20.03 0.97 -8.12
CA LYS A 104 19.95 0.05 -7.00
C LYS A 104 20.20 0.76 -5.68
N GLU A 105 21.17 1.66 -5.61
CA GLU A 105 21.45 2.47 -4.41
C GLU A 105 20.23 3.30 -4.00
N LYS A 106 19.58 3.99 -4.95
CA LYS A 106 18.35 4.75 -4.70
C LYS A 106 17.19 3.87 -4.20
N VAL A 107 17.05 2.68 -4.77
CA VAL A 107 16.03 1.71 -4.32
C VAL A 107 16.31 1.28 -2.87
N MET A 108 17.56 0.95 -2.55
CA MET A 108 17.94 0.51 -1.20
C MET A 108 17.79 1.63 -0.18
N GLU A 109 18.18 2.86 -0.50
CA GLU A 109 17.96 4.03 0.36
C GLU A 109 16.46 4.19 0.72
N LYS A 110 15.58 4.08 -0.28
CA LYS A 110 14.13 4.17 -0.08
C LYS A 110 13.57 3.00 0.73
N TYR A 111 14.12 1.82 0.55
CA TYR A 111 13.74 0.66 1.35
C TYR A 111 14.18 0.82 2.82
N GLU A 112 15.39 1.27 3.07
CA GLU A 112 15.89 1.56 4.42
C GLU A 112 15.05 2.65 5.12
N GLU A 113 14.69 3.72 4.38
CA GLU A 113 13.75 4.74 4.86
C GLU A 113 12.40 4.12 5.23
N ALA A 114 11.87 3.21 4.41
CA ALA A 114 10.63 2.51 4.70
C ALA A 114 10.74 1.58 5.90
N CYS A 115 11.88 0.87 6.06
CA CYS A 115 12.16 0.04 7.24
C CYS A 115 12.15 0.86 8.53
N SER A 116 12.79 2.04 8.51
CA SER A 116 12.87 2.91 9.70
C SER A 116 11.50 3.45 10.15
N LYS A 117 10.54 3.51 9.24
CA LYS A 117 9.16 3.94 9.51
C LYS A 117 8.23 2.81 9.97
N GLN A 118 8.69 1.56 9.95
CA GLN A 118 7.88 0.45 10.45
C GLN A 118 7.78 0.53 11.96
N LEU A 119 6.55 0.60 12.45
CA LEU A 119 6.27 0.56 13.88
C LEU A 119 6.45 -0.88 14.37
N THR A 120 7.55 -1.13 15.08
CA THR A 120 7.83 -2.41 15.75
C THR A 120 7.73 -2.20 17.26
N GLY A 121 6.84 -2.93 17.92
CA GLY A 121 6.71 -2.87 19.38
C GLY A 121 5.66 -1.89 19.89
N LYS A 122 5.93 -1.21 21.02
CA LYS A 122 4.98 -0.29 21.64
C LYS A 122 4.88 1.01 20.87
N ALA A 123 3.64 1.47 20.65
CA ALA A 123 3.42 2.81 20.12
C ALA A 123 4.08 3.87 21.02
N PRO A 124 4.78 4.86 20.45
CA PRO A 124 5.34 5.96 21.25
C PRO A 124 4.22 6.70 21.96
N ASP A 125 4.40 6.98 23.26
CA ASP A 125 3.45 7.76 24.03
C ASP A 125 3.53 9.23 23.62
N PHE A 126 2.40 9.89 23.48
CA PHE A 126 2.31 11.31 23.22
C PHE A 126 1.19 11.96 24.02
N THR A 127 1.28 13.26 24.22
CA THR A 127 0.29 14.06 24.93
C THR A 127 -0.21 15.18 24.06
N LEU A 128 -1.52 15.28 23.88
CA LEU A 128 -2.19 16.34 23.12
C LEU A 128 -3.30 16.99 23.96
N PRO A 129 -3.58 18.29 23.77
CA PRO A 129 -4.76 18.90 24.38
C PRO A 129 -6.03 18.45 23.67
N ASP A 130 -7.10 18.19 24.42
CA ASP A 130 -8.44 18.02 23.91
C ASP A 130 -9.07 19.37 23.49
N ALA A 131 -10.31 19.35 22.99
CA ALA A 131 -11.03 20.56 22.59
C ALA A 131 -11.27 21.57 23.74
N LYS A 132 -11.11 21.14 25.00
CA LYS A 132 -11.22 21.98 26.22
C LYS A 132 -9.86 22.39 26.77
N GLY A 133 -8.76 22.03 26.10
CA GLY A 133 -7.40 22.32 26.54
C GLY A 133 -6.86 21.34 27.61
N LYS A 134 -7.60 20.31 28.00
CA LYS A 134 -7.13 19.29 28.94
C LYS A 134 -6.12 18.39 28.25
N LYS A 135 -4.98 18.13 28.89
CA LYS A 135 -3.95 17.20 28.40
C LYS A 135 -4.46 15.75 28.45
N VAL A 136 -4.37 15.04 27.35
CA VAL A 136 -4.72 13.63 27.17
C VAL A 136 -3.51 12.89 26.65
N LYS A 137 -3.16 11.77 27.25
CA LYS A 137 -2.05 10.90 26.85
C LYS A 137 -2.56 9.69 26.11
N LEU A 138 -1.79 9.18 25.15
CA LEU A 138 -2.10 7.91 24.51
C LEU A 138 -2.16 6.78 25.54
N SER A 139 -1.28 6.79 26.52
CA SER A 139 -1.23 5.80 27.61
C SER A 139 -2.47 5.77 28.52
N ASP A 140 -3.30 6.82 28.51
CA ASP A 140 -4.56 6.84 29.28
C ASP A 140 -5.60 5.83 28.76
N TYR A 141 -5.40 5.32 27.52
CA TYR A 141 -6.28 4.36 26.84
C TYR A 141 -5.70 2.93 26.82
N LYS A 142 -4.74 2.61 27.70
CA LYS A 142 -4.19 1.26 27.80
C LYS A 142 -5.25 0.25 28.25
N GLY A 143 -5.18 -0.95 27.66
CA GLY A 143 -6.08 -2.07 27.99
C GLY A 143 -7.31 -2.18 27.10
N THR A 144 -7.47 -1.30 26.11
CA THR A 144 -8.54 -1.32 25.11
C THR A 144 -7.98 -1.27 23.69
N TYR A 145 -8.80 -1.62 22.70
CA TYR A 145 -8.46 -1.34 21.30
C TYR A 145 -8.62 0.15 21.02
N LEU A 146 -7.59 0.80 20.49
CA LEU A 146 -7.59 2.22 20.18
C LEU A 146 -7.40 2.46 18.68
N LEU A 147 -8.37 3.10 18.06
CA LEU A 147 -8.26 3.61 16.70
C LEU A 147 -7.81 5.07 16.72
N ILE A 148 -6.61 5.35 16.19
CA ILE A 148 -6.09 6.71 16.05
C ILE A 148 -6.32 7.17 14.61
N ASP A 149 -7.04 8.28 14.43
CA ASP A 149 -7.29 8.88 13.13
C ASP A 149 -6.67 10.28 13.04
N PHE A 150 -5.72 10.43 12.13
CA PHE A 150 -5.11 11.73 11.81
C PHE A 150 -5.95 12.40 10.72
N TRP A 151 -6.55 13.54 11.03
CA TRP A 151 -7.42 14.26 10.11
C TRP A 151 -7.25 15.77 10.21
N ALA A 152 -7.79 16.48 9.21
CA ALA A 152 -7.86 17.95 9.24
C ALA A 152 -9.21 18.41 8.71
N SER A 153 -9.66 19.61 9.12
CA SER A 153 -10.95 20.19 8.73
C SER A 153 -11.09 20.39 7.22
N TRP A 154 -10.00 20.68 6.54
CA TRP A 154 -9.92 20.85 5.08
C TRP A 154 -9.77 19.51 4.31
N CYS A 155 -9.48 18.39 5.00
CA CYS A 155 -9.31 17.08 4.38
C CYS A 155 -10.68 16.46 4.04
N GLN A 156 -11.13 16.63 2.82
CA GLN A 156 -12.45 16.14 2.37
C GLN A 156 -12.60 14.60 2.49
N PRO A 157 -11.62 13.77 2.08
CA PRO A 157 -11.70 12.32 2.30
C PRO A 157 -11.81 11.93 3.78
N CYS A 158 -11.09 12.63 4.67
CA CYS A 158 -11.13 12.39 6.10
C CYS A 158 -12.53 12.66 6.67
N ARG A 159 -13.17 13.75 6.26
CA ARG A 159 -14.55 14.09 6.69
C ARG A 159 -15.57 13.02 6.27
N VAL A 160 -15.39 12.43 5.07
CA VAL A 160 -16.23 11.31 4.62
C VAL A 160 -16.01 10.08 5.48
N LYS A 161 -14.75 9.74 5.78
CA LYS A 161 -14.39 8.61 6.65
C LYS A 161 -14.97 8.79 8.06
N ILE A 162 -14.83 9.96 8.68
CA ILE A 162 -15.37 10.24 10.02
C ILE A 162 -16.89 10.06 10.05
N ARG A 163 -17.62 10.50 9.01
CA ARG A 163 -19.08 10.29 8.94
C ARG A 163 -19.44 8.79 8.91
N LYS A 164 -18.66 7.97 8.21
CA LYS A 164 -18.83 6.51 8.21
C LYS A 164 -18.53 5.91 9.58
N LEU A 165 -17.42 6.30 10.21
CA LEU A 165 -17.06 5.83 11.56
C LEU A 165 -18.14 6.16 12.59
N LYS A 166 -18.72 7.37 12.55
CA LYS A 166 -19.80 7.76 13.45
C LYS A 166 -21.03 6.84 13.38
N LYS A 167 -21.35 6.29 12.19
CA LYS A 167 -22.48 5.35 12.06
C LYS A 167 -22.24 4.02 12.76
N HIS A 168 -20.99 3.65 12.99
CA HIS A 168 -20.59 2.39 13.62
C HIS A 168 -20.08 2.59 15.05
N TYR A 169 -20.13 3.81 15.58
CA TYR A 169 -19.49 4.16 16.85
C TYR A 169 -20.02 3.32 18.03
N SER A 170 -21.36 3.20 18.15
CA SER A 170 -21.97 2.40 19.22
C SER A 170 -21.52 0.94 19.17
N ARG A 171 -21.49 0.34 17.97
CA ARG A 171 -21.04 -1.03 17.78
C ARG A 171 -19.54 -1.20 18.09
N LEU A 172 -18.72 -0.20 17.78
CA LEU A 172 -17.29 -0.22 18.11
C LEU A 172 -17.07 -0.13 19.63
N GLN A 173 -17.89 0.63 20.35
CA GLN A 173 -17.84 0.71 21.82
C GLN A 173 -18.22 -0.61 22.51
N GLU A 174 -19.13 -1.40 21.92
CA GLU A 174 -19.52 -2.72 22.45
C GLU A 174 -18.42 -3.78 22.28
N LEU A 175 -17.49 -3.56 21.35
CA LEU A 175 -16.41 -4.50 21.03
C LEU A 175 -15.10 -4.24 21.82
N GLY A 176 -15.01 -3.16 22.58
CA GLY A 176 -13.76 -2.88 23.27
C GLY A 176 -13.60 -1.79 24.14
#